data_e053683f01f63950a1a5bf8365578f17
#
_entry.id   e053683f01f63950a1a5bf8365578f17
#
_cell.length_a   1.000
_cell.length_b   1.000
_cell.length_c   1.000
_cell.angle_alpha   90.00
_cell.angle_beta   90.00
_cell.angle_gamma   90.00
#
_symmetry.space_group_name_H-M   'P 1'
#
loop_
_entity.id
_entity.type
_entity.pdbx_description
1 polymer ?
#
loop_
_entity_poly.entity_id
_entity_poly.type
_entity_poly.pdbx_seq_one_letter_code
_entity_poly.pdbx_strand_id
1 'polypeptide(L)'
;MTDGVFQSALASFVLFSPERQANALSAAIGFAVVLLPYSIVGPFVGTILDRVSRQRALFFANLARSINLLVVAAFVFSGATGVALTAVVLIAFGINRLILAALSAGLPLLIDSKSLITANAIAVTGGSVLVVIGGGIGVGVRALVDGAALADQADSLLILLASGGYLTAAL
;
A
#
# COMPACT_ATOMS: atom_id res chain seq x y z
N MET A 1 -5.44 -8.13 0.02
CA MET A 1 -5.94 -7.98 1.40
C MET A 1 -5.06 -7.03 2.21
N THR A 2 -3.79 -7.27 2.35
CA THR A 2 -2.81 -6.42 3.07
C THR A 2 -2.84 -4.95 2.63
N ASP A 3 -2.92 -4.68 1.33
CA ASP A 3 -3.08 -3.32 0.80
C ASP A 3 -4.36 -2.64 1.27
N GLY A 4 -5.48 -3.38 1.32
CA GLY A 4 -6.75 -2.83 1.79
C GLY A 4 -6.70 -2.44 3.26
N VAL A 5 -6.09 -3.29 4.11
CA VAL A 5 -5.88 -2.98 5.53
C VAL A 5 -5.01 -1.74 5.70
N PHE A 6 -3.89 -1.66 4.98
CA PHE A 6 -3.01 -0.49 5.02
C PHE A 6 -3.71 0.79 4.55
N GLN A 7 -4.41 0.72 3.41
CA GLN A 7 -5.10 1.89 2.85
C GLN A 7 -6.23 2.37 3.74
N SER A 8 -6.98 1.46 4.39
CA SER A 8 -8.06 1.86 5.31
C SER A 8 -7.51 2.48 6.59
N ALA A 9 -6.45 1.92 7.18
CA ALA A 9 -5.81 2.50 8.36
C ALA A 9 -5.24 3.90 8.05
N LEU A 10 -4.58 4.07 6.90
CA LEU A 10 -4.06 5.36 6.47
C LEU A 10 -5.19 6.37 6.18
N ALA A 11 -6.27 5.93 5.51
CA ALA A 11 -7.42 6.78 5.25
C ALA A 11 -8.09 7.20 6.56
N SER A 12 -8.22 6.28 7.52
CA SER A 12 -8.75 6.54 8.85
C SER A 12 -7.92 7.62 9.56
N PHE A 13 -6.61 7.43 9.62
CA PHE A 13 -5.68 8.36 10.24
C PHE A 13 -5.70 9.76 9.59
N VAL A 14 -5.85 9.84 8.27
CA VAL A 14 -5.87 11.13 7.54
C VAL A 14 -7.26 11.75 7.56
N LEU A 15 -8.33 10.99 7.27
CA LEU A 15 -9.68 11.53 7.05
C LEU A 15 -10.43 11.82 8.36
N PHE A 16 -10.22 11.00 9.40
CA PHE A 16 -10.92 11.13 10.67
C PHE A 16 -10.19 11.99 11.71
N SER A 17 -9.13 12.69 11.29
CA SER A 17 -8.44 13.69 12.11
C SER A 17 -8.73 15.10 11.56
N PRO A 18 -9.86 15.73 11.93
CA PRO A 18 -10.26 17.05 11.38
C PRO A 18 -9.23 18.15 11.65
N GLU A 19 -8.44 18.01 12.71
CA GLU A 19 -7.34 18.91 13.05
C GLU A 19 -6.18 18.89 12.04
N ARG A 20 -6.11 17.83 11.22
CA ARG A 20 -5.05 17.58 10.23
C ARG A 20 -5.44 18.07 8.82
N GLN A 21 -6.71 18.40 8.59
CA GLN A 21 -7.25 18.91 7.32
C GLN A 21 -7.57 20.41 7.44
N ALA A 22 -6.53 21.24 7.41
CA ALA A 22 -6.71 22.68 7.60
C ALA A 22 -7.46 23.41 6.47
N ASN A 23 -7.50 22.86 5.24
CA ASN A 23 -8.26 23.43 4.11
C ASN A 23 -8.29 22.50 2.87
N ALA A 24 -9.15 22.83 1.89
CA ALA A 24 -9.31 22.07 0.65
C ALA A 24 -8.03 21.98 -0.17
N LEU A 25 -7.12 22.93 -0.08
CA LEU A 25 -5.83 22.92 -0.76
C LEU A 25 -4.93 21.81 -0.21
N SER A 26 -4.91 21.61 1.10
CA SER A 26 -4.13 20.52 1.73
C SER A 26 -4.63 19.14 1.30
N ALA A 27 -5.94 18.97 1.16
CA ALA A 27 -6.53 17.74 0.64
C ALA A 27 -6.15 17.52 -0.84
N ALA A 28 -6.23 18.57 -1.67
CA ALA A 28 -5.84 18.50 -3.08
C ALA A 28 -4.35 18.16 -3.27
N ILE A 29 -3.47 18.75 -2.46
CA ILE A 29 -2.05 18.42 -2.44
C ILE A 29 -1.84 16.96 -2.01
N GLY A 30 -2.57 16.48 -1.01
CA GLY A 30 -2.52 15.07 -0.59
C GLY A 30 -2.87 14.11 -1.73
N PHE A 31 -3.91 14.38 -2.50
CA PHE A 31 -4.27 13.59 -3.69
C PHE A 31 -3.22 13.69 -4.80
N ALA A 32 -2.71 14.89 -5.10
CA ALA A 32 -1.66 15.07 -6.09
C ALA A 32 -0.40 14.27 -5.72
N VAL A 33 -0.04 14.28 -4.45
CA VAL A 33 1.07 13.55 -3.88
C VAL A 33 0.88 12.02 -4.01
N VAL A 34 -0.31 11.49 -3.81
CA VAL A 34 -0.61 10.05 -4.02
C VAL A 34 -0.45 9.64 -5.49
N LEU A 35 -0.74 10.53 -6.44
CA LEU A 35 -0.59 10.28 -7.87
C LEU A 35 0.85 10.40 -8.37
N LEU A 36 1.71 11.13 -7.66
CA LEU A 36 3.08 11.43 -8.05
C LEU A 36 3.96 10.18 -8.25
N PRO A 37 3.91 9.13 -7.39
CA PRO A 37 4.66 7.90 -7.62
C PRO A 37 4.30 7.17 -8.90
N TYR A 38 3.04 7.29 -9.35
CA TYR A 38 2.61 6.65 -10.60
C TYR A 38 3.28 7.28 -11.82
N SER A 39 3.55 8.58 -11.79
CA SER A 39 4.23 9.30 -12.88
C SER A 39 5.75 9.10 -12.85
N ILE A 40 6.36 9.07 -11.66
CA ILE A 40 7.82 8.98 -11.53
C ILE A 40 8.30 7.53 -11.66
N VAL A 41 7.68 6.60 -10.95
CA VAL A 41 8.14 5.20 -10.88
C VAL A 41 7.81 4.44 -12.17
N GLY A 42 6.69 4.78 -12.83
CA GLY A 42 6.21 4.08 -14.02
C GLY A 42 7.27 3.87 -15.12
N PRO A 43 7.97 4.90 -15.59
CA PRO A 43 8.97 4.78 -16.65
C PRO A 43 10.18 3.92 -16.27
N PHE A 44 10.54 3.88 -14.98
CA PHE A 44 11.74 3.18 -14.51
C PHE A 44 11.48 1.71 -14.17
N VAL A 45 10.23 1.32 -13.92
CA VAL A 45 9.86 -0.05 -13.55
C VAL A 45 10.30 -1.05 -14.62
N GLY A 46 10.06 -0.76 -15.91
CA GLY A 46 10.48 -1.61 -17.01
C GLY A 46 11.98 -1.88 -16.98
N THR A 47 12.77 -0.84 -16.89
CA THR A 47 14.24 -0.94 -16.87
C THR A 47 14.78 -1.76 -15.68
N ILE A 48 14.13 -1.65 -14.52
CA ILE A 48 14.50 -2.45 -13.33
C ILE A 48 14.15 -3.92 -13.56
N LEU A 49 12.94 -4.20 -14.06
CA LEU A 49 12.46 -5.55 -14.29
C LEU A 49 13.18 -6.29 -15.42
N ASP A 50 13.79 -5.56 -16.36
CA ASP A 50 14.60 -6.14 -17.42
C ASP A 50 15.98 -6.60 -16.93
N ARG A 51 16.48 -6.02 -15.83
CA ARG A 51 17.81 -6.30 -15.28
C ARG A 51 17.82 -7.33 -14.15
N VAL A 52 16.68 -7.57 -13.51
CA VAL A 52 16.57 -8.42 -12.32
C VAL A 52 15.51 -9.49 -12.57
N SER A 53 15.76 -10.73 -12.11
CA SER A 53 14.73 -11.77 -12.17
C SER A 53 13.48 -11.31 -11.39
N ARG A 54 12.30 -11.53 -11.97
CA ARG A 54 11.02 -11.08 -11.40
C ARG A 54 10.79 -11.59 -9.99
N GLN A 55 11.24 -12.80 -9.69
CA GLN A 55 11.19 -13.37 -8.33
C GLN A 55 12.01 -12.54 -7.33
N ARG A 56 13.24 -12.17 -7.69
CA ARG A 56 14.08 -11.31 -6.85
C ARG A 56 13.49 -9.92 -6.70
N ALA A 57 12.96 -9.35 -7.79
CA ALA A 57 12.29 -8.05 -7.73
C ALA A 57 11.10 -8.09 -6.77
N LEU A 58 10.26 -9.13 -6.80
CA LEU A 58 9.14 -9.31 -5.88
C LEU A 58 9.60 -9.51 -4.43
N PHE A 59 10.62 -10.34 -4.21
CA PHE A 59 11.19 -10.56 -2.88
C PHE A 59 11.65 -9.24 -2.25
N PHE A 60 12.54 -8.51 -2.93
CA PHE A 60 13.07 -7.24 -2.42
C PHE A 60 12.00 -6.15 -2.31
N ALA A 61 11.05 -6.09 -3.23
CA ALA A 61 9.96 -5.12 -3.16
C ALA A 61 9.03 -5.39 -1.98
N ASN A 62 8.64 -6.65 -1.71
CA ASN A 62 7.83 -7.01 -0.54
C ASN A 62 8.60 -6.76 0.77
N LEU A 63 9.89 -7.10 0.83
CA LEU A 63 10.73 -6.83 1.99
C LEU A 63 10.86 -5.32 2.25
N ALA A 64 11.18 -4.54 1.21
CA ALA A 64 11.27 -3.08 1.32
C ALA A 64 9.94 -2.45 1.74
N ARG A 65 8.82 -2.98 1.23
CA ARG A 65 7.48 -2.53 1.63
C ARG A 65 7.18 -2.87 3.09
N SER A 66 7.50 -4.08 3.55
CA SER A 66 7.36 -4.46 4.96
C SER A 66 8.12 -3.50 5.88
N ILE A 67 9.39 -3.24 5.59
CA ILE A 67 10.22 -2.29 6.37
C ILE A 67 9.62 -0.88 6.31
N ASN A 68 9.21 -0.41 5.13
CA ASN A 68 8.60 0.91 4.99
C ASN A 68 7.31 1.04 5.82
N LEU A 69 6.46 0.00 5.86
CA LEU A 69 5.24 0.02 6.67
C LEU A 69 5.52 0.02 8.17
N LEU A 70 6.62 -0.55 8.64
CA LEU A 70 7.06 -0.40 10.04
C LEU A 70 7.33 1.06 10.37
N VAL A 71 7.98 1.79 9.46
CA VAL A 71 8.24 3.23 9.63
C VAL A 71 6.94 4.02 9.62
N VAL A 72 6.00 3.72 8.69
CA VAL A 72 4.67 4.36 8.67
C VAL A 72 3.93 4.10 9.98
N ALA A 73 3.92 2.86 10.47
CA ALA A 73 3.27 2.51 11.73
C ALA A 73 3.85 3.30 12.93
N ALA A 74 5.17 3.49 12.97
CA ALA A 74 5.81 4.30 14.01
C ALA A 74 5.39 5.79 13.94
N PHE A 75 5.27 6.36 12.74
CA PHE A 75 4.74 7.73 12.57
C PHE A 75 3.29 7.85 13.00
N VAL A 76 2.44 6.90 12.61
CA VAL A 76 1.02 6.88 12.99
C VAL A 76 0.88 6.71 14.50
N PHE A 77 1.63 5.79 15.12
CA PHE A 77 1.62 5.56 16.56
C PHE A 77 2.02 6.81 17.35
N SER A 78 2.99 7.58 16.86
CA SER A 78 3.42 8.83 17.48
C SER A 78 2.50 10.02 17.21
N GLY A 79 1.43 9.83 16.41
CA GLY A 79 0.56 10.92 15.96
C GLY A 79 1.26 11.94 15.06
N ALA A 80 2.46 11.62 14.57
CA ALA A 80 3.25 12.53 13.74
C ALA A 80 2.61 12.67 12.35
N THR A 81 2.54 13.92 11.89
CA THR A 81 1.96 14.31 10.60
C THR A 81 2.95 15.15 9.80
N GLY A 82 2.58 15.50 8.57
CA GLY A 82 3.34 16.43 7.75
C GLY A 82 4.20 15.74 6.69
N VAL A 83 5.21 16.47 6.20
CA VAL A 83 5.99 16.08 5.02
C VAL A 83 6.72 14.74 5.19
N ALA A 84 7.20 14.43 6.39
CA ALA A 84 7.94 13.19 6.66
C ALA A 84 7.03 11.96 6.51
N LEU A 85 5.85 11.94 7.13
CA LEU A 85 4.88 10.87 6.96
C LEU A 85 4.45 10.75 5.49
N THR A 86 4.14 11.89 4.84
CA THR A 86 3.77 11.91 3.43
C THR A 86 4.83 11.28 2.55
N ALA A 87 6.11 11.61 2.76
CA ALA A 87 7.22 11.03 2.00
C ALA A 87 7.31 9.51 2.16
N VAL A 88 7.19 8.99 3.38
CA VAL A 88 7.25 7.55 3.66
C VAL A 88 6.04 6.81 3.05
N VAL A 89 4.85 7.40 3.10
CA VAL A 89 3.65 6.86 2.46
C VAL A 89 3.79 6.84 0.93
N LEU A 90 4.39 7.89 0.33
CA LEU A 90 4.68 7.92 -1.10
C LEU A 90 5.62 6.80 -1.53
N ILE A 91 6.65 6.53 -0.73
CA ILE A 91 7.56 5.40 -0.96
C ILE A 91 6.77 4.08 -0.92
N ALA A 92 5.85 3.91 0.04
CA ALA A 92 4.97 2.74 0.10
C ALA A 92 4.16 2.54 -1.19
N PHE A 93 3.54 3.60 -1.72
CA PHE A 93 2.79 3.54 -2.98
C PHE A 93 3.70 3.28 -4.19
N GLY A 94 4.91 3.85 -4.21
CA GLY A 94 5.91 3.58 -5.25
C GLY A 94 6.33 2.11 -5.29
N ILE A 95 6.62 1.54 -4.12
CA ILE A 95 6.96 0.11 -4.00
C ILE A 95 5.77 -0.77 -4.43
N ASN A 96 4.55 -0.39 -4.07
CA ASN A 96 3.35 -1.11 -4.51
C ASN A 96 3.25 -1.14 -6.04
N ARG A 97 3.53 -0.03 -6.69
CA ARG A 97 3.54 0.05 -8.16
C ARG A 97 4.55 -0.91 -8.77
N LEU A 98 5.75 -1.00 -8.19
CA LEU A 98 6.78 -1.96 -8.62
C LEU A 98 6.29 -3.41 -8.46
N ILE A 99 5.67 -3.76 -7.34
CA ILE A 99 5.10 -5.10 -7.09
C ILE A 99 4.06 -5.45 -8.16
N LEU A 100 3.09 -4.56 -8.39
CA LEU A 100 2.03 -4.80 -9.38
C LEU A 100 2.59 -4.95 -10.81
N ALA A 101 3.58 -4.15 -11.18
CA ALA A 101 4.23 -4.26 -12.47
C ALA A 101 5.04 -5.55 -12.62
N ALA A 102 5.75 -5.99 -11.56
CA ALA A 102 6.49 -7.24 -11.56
C ALA A 102 5.56 -8.45 -11.68
N LEU A 103 4.40 -8.44 -10.99
CA LEU A 103 3.38 -9.47 -11.10
C LEU A 103 2.79 -9.52 -12.52
N SER A 104 2.42 -8.37 -13.08
CA SER A 104 1.87 -8.29 -14.45
C SER A 104 2.87 -8.76 -15.50
N ALA A 105 4.15 -8.39 -15.36
CA ALA A 105 5.21 -8.82 -16.26
C ALA A 105 5.60 -10.30 -16.07
N GLY A 106 5.32 -10.89 -14.91
CA GLY A 106 5.55 -12.30 -14.61
C GLY A 106 4.49 -13.24 -15.19
N LEU A 107 3.26 -12.77 -15.34
CA LEU A 107 2.12 -13.59 -15.73
C LEU A 107 2.32 -14.34 -17.08
N PRO A 108 2.84 -13.71 -18.15
CA PRO A 108 3.06 -14.38 -19.43
C PRO A 108 4.15 -15.47 -19.40
N LEU A 109 4.97 -15.52 -18.35
CA LEU A 109 6.01 -16.55 -18.20
C LEU A 109 5.47 -17.81 -17.53
N LEU A 110 4.33 -17.73 -16.87
CA LEU A 110 3.76 -18.81 -16.07
C LEU A 110 2.53 -19.44 -16.74
N ILE A 111 1.91 -18.74 -17.70
CA ILE A 111 0.60 -19.10 -18.25
C ILE A 111 0.65 -19.04 -19.78
N ASP A 112 0.05 -20.04 -20.43
CA ASP A 112 -0.08 -20.08 -21.89
C ASP A 112 -0.81 -18.85 -22.43
N SER A 113 -0.42 -18.41 -23.62
CA SER A 113 -0.96 -17.24 -24.30
C SER A 113 -2.50 -17.29 -24.48
N LYS A 114 -3.07 -18.47 -24.62
CA LYS A 114 -4.52 -18.66 -24.75
C LYS A 114 -5.30 -18.35 -23.47
N SER A 115 -4.67 -18.50 -22.30
CA SER A 115 -5.28 -18.31 -20.99
C SER A 115 -4.91 -16.98 -20.32
N LEU A 116 -4.02 -16.20 -20.94
CA LEU A 116 -3.49 -14.95 -20.36
C LEU A 116 -4.59 -13.93 -20.04
N ILE A 117 -5.58 -13.76 -20.92
CA ILE A 117 -6.68 -12.81 -20.70
C ILE A 117 -7.49 -13.21 -19.48
N THR A 118 -7.86 -14.49 -19.39
CA THR A 118 -8.63 -15.02 -18.25
C THR A 118 -7.83 -14.96 -16.95
N ALA A 119 -6.54 -15.32 -16.98
CA ALA A 119 -5.68 -15.27 -15.82
C ALA A 119 -5.48 -13.84 -15.31
N ASN A 120 -5.27 -12.89 -16.21
CA ASN A 120 -5.15 -11.47 -15.84
C ASN A 120 -6.47 -10.94 -15.26
N ALA A 121 -7.62 -11.29 -15.85
CA ALA A 121 -8.91 -10.91 -15.32
C ALA A 121 -9.16 -11.46 -13.90
N ILE A 122 -8.82 -12.73 -13.66
CA ILE A 122 -8.93 -13.35 -12.32
C ILE A 122 -7.98 -12.67 -11.34
N ALA A 123 -6.73 -12.41 -11.74
CA ALA A 123 -5.74 -11.76 -10.87
C ALA A 123 -6.19 -10.35 -10.46
N VAL A 124 -6.65 -9.54 -11.41
CA VAL A 124 -7.11 -8.16 -11.15
C VAL A 124 -8.39 -8.17 -10.31
N THR A 125 -9.38 -8.99 -10.68
CA THR A 125 -10.66 -9.06 -9.96
C THR A 125 -10.46 -9.62 -8.55
N GLY A 126 -9.74 -10.72 -8.40
CA GLY A 126 -9.43 -11.32 -7.11
C GLY A 126 -8.62 -10.38 -6.23
N GLY A 127 -7.64 -9.68 -6.81
CA GLY A 127 -6.87 -8.65 -6.12
C GLY A 127 -7.77 -7.52 -5.59
N SER A 128 -8.67 -7.01 -6.42
CA SER A 128 -9.61 -5.95 -6.04
C SER A 128 -10.57 -6.39 -4.93
N VAL A 129 -11.12 -7.59 -5.03
CA VAL A 129 -11.98 -8.16 -3.97
C VAL A 129 -11.23 -8.26 -2.65
N LEU A 130 -9.98 -8.75 -2.67
CA LEU A 130 -9.16 -8.86 -1.46
C LEU A 130 -8.79 -7.48 -0.87
N VAL A 131 -8.62 -6.44 -1.69
CA VAL A 131 -8.43 -5.07 -1.20
C VAL A 131 -9.68 -4.57 -0.48
N VAL A 132 -10.87 -4.79 -1.06
CA VAL A 132 -12.15 -4.41 -0.43
C VAL A 132 -12.36 -5.15 0.90
N ILE A 133 -12.10 -6.45 0.95
CA ILE A 133 -12.17 -7.23 2.19
C ILE A 133 -11.19 -6.69 3.23
N GLY A 134 -9.93 -6.45 2.86
CA GLY A 134 -8.92 -5.89 3.75
C GLY A 134 -9.30 -4.50 4.27
N GLY A 135 -9.83 -3.65 3.39
CA GLY A 135 -10.36 -2.34 3.75
C GLY A 135 -11.53 -2.44 4.74
N GLY A 136 -12.47 -3.35 4.48
CA GLY A 136 -13.59 -3.61 5.38
C GLY A 136 -13.15 -4.09 6.78
N ILE A 137 -12.13 -4.94 6.86
CA ILE A 137 -11.54 -5.37 8.14
C ILE A 137 -10.96 -4.16 8.88
N GLY A 138 -10.18 -3.30 8.20
CA GLY A 138 -9.59 -2.13 8.83
C GLY A 138 -10.65 -1.15 9.35
N VAL A 139 -11.66 -0.83 8.54
CA VAL A 139 -12.79 0.02 8.97
C VAL A 139 -13.55 -0.62 10.13
N GLY A 140 -13.80 -1.94 10.09
CA GLY A 140 -14.47 -2.66 11.15
C GLY A 140 -13.72 -2.62 12.47
N VAL A 141 -12.40 -2.85 12.45
CA VAL A 141 -11.55 -2.73 13.66
C VAL A 141 -11.58 -1.30 14.19
N ARG A 142 -11.49 -0.31 13.31
CA ARG A 142 -11.52 1.09 13.69
C ARG A 142 -12.84 1.50 14.35
N ALA A 143 -13.98 0.95 13.86
CA ALA A 143 -15.30 1.24 14.41
C ALA A 143 -15.52 0.68 15.83
N LEU A 144 -14.69 -0.29 16.26
CA LEU A 144 -14.74 -0.87 17.61
C LEU A 144 -13.90 -0.10 18.64
N VAL A 145 -13.15 0.91 18.18
CA VAL A 145 -12.22 1.67 19.04
C VAL A 145 -12.74 3.08 19.27
N ASP A 146 -13.04 3.40 20.54
CA ASP A 146 -13.48 4.72 20.97
C ASP A 146 -12.29 5.58 21.43
N GLY A 147 -12.27 6.85 20.98
CA GLY A 147 -11.26 7.84 21.36
C GLY A 147 -10.07 7.96 20.39
N ALA A 148 -9.59 9.17 20.18
CA ALA A 148 -8.59 9.50 19.17
C ALA A 148 -7.21 8.82 19.44
N ALA A 149 -6.77 8.76 20.70
CA ALA A 149 -5.47 8.16 21.03
C ALA A 149 -5.46 6.63 20.84
N LEU A 150 -6.56 5.96 21.21
CA LEU A 150 -6.73 4.50 20.97
C LEU A 150 -6.88 4.22 19.48
N ALA A 151 -7.44 5.15 18.74
CA ALA A 151 -7.61 5.09 17.31
C ALA A 151 -6.26 5.08 16.55
N ASP A 152 -5.37 5.98 16.86
CA ASP A 152 -4.04 6.03 16.26
C ASP A 152 -3.24 4.76 16.59
N GLN A 153 -3.42 4.19 17.78
CA GLN A 153 -2.85 2.90 18.14
C GLN A 153 -3.45 1.75 17.32
N ALA A 154 -4.77 1.72 17.14
CA ALA A 154 -5.43 0.72 16.30
C ALA A 154 -4.99 0.81 14.84
N ASP A 155 -4.91 2.03 14.28
CA ASP A 155 -4.45 2.24 12.92
C ASP A 155 -2.98 1.81 12.76
N SER A 156 -2.11 2.09 13.74
CA SER A 156 -0.72 1.62 13.72
C SER A 156 -0.62 0.09 13.78
N LEU A 157 -1.42 -0.58 14.62
CA LEU A 157 -1.48 -2.03 14.70
C LEU A 157 -1.96 -2.67 13.38
N LEU A 158 -2.95 -2.08 12.72
CA LEU A 158 -3.38 -2.51 11.39
C LEU A 158 -2.27 -2.41 10.36
N ILE A 159 -1.48 -1.34 10.39
CA ILE A 159 -0.32 -1.16 9.51
C ILE A 159 0.78 -2.17 9.84
N LEU A 160 1.02 -2.49 11.12
CA LEU A 160 1.95 -3.54 11.54
C LEU A 160 1.51 -4.92 11.04
N LEU A 161 0.23 -5.26 11.13
CA LEU A 161 -0.32 -6.48 10.55
C LEU A 161 -0.14 -6.53 9.04
N ALA A 162 -0.35 -5.41 8.36
CA ALA A 162 -0.08 -5.30 6.92
C ALA A 162 1.41 -5.51 6.61
N SER A 163 2.33 -4.95 7.40
CA SER A 163 3.78 -5.19 7.27
C SER A 163 4.12 -6.68 7.38
N GLY A 164 3.57 -7.38 8.39
CA GLY A 164 3.73 -8.83 8.56
C GLY A 164 3.24 -9.62 7.34
N GLY A 165 2.11 -9.21 6.75
CA GLY A 165 1.59 -9.83 5.53
C GLY A 165 2.51 -9.66 4.30
N TYR A 166 3.20 -8.53 4.17
CA TYR A 166 4.20 -8.34 3.12
C TYR A 166 5.48 -9.14 3.39
N LEU A 167 5.87 -9.28 4.65
CA LEU A 167 7.01 -10.11 5.02
C LEU A 167 6.77 -11.59 4.66
N THR A 168 5.57 -12.11 4.97
CA THR A 168 5.20 -13.48 4.58
C THR A 168 5.09 -13.67 3.07
N ALA A 169 4.72 -12.63 2.32
CA ALA A 169 4.68 -12.66 0.86
C ALA A 169 6.08 -12.56 0.21
N ALA A 170 7.09 -12.14 0.97
CA ALA A 170 8.48 -12.12 0.53
C ALA A 170 9.14 -13.51 0.66
N LEU A 171 8.72 -14.33 1.61
CA LEU A 171 9.27 -15.69 1.86
C LEU A 171 8.70 -16.73 0.91
#